data_6025654a88ad67ecc89248c0be97d92d
#
_entry.id   6025654a88ad67ecc89248c0be97d92d
#
_cell.length_a   1.000
_cell.length_b   1.000
_cell.length_c   1.000
_cell.angle_alpha   90.00
_cell.angle_beta   90.00
_cell.angle_gamma   90.00
#
_symmetry.space_group_name_H-M   'P 1'
#
loop_
_entity.id
_entity.type
_entity.pdbx_description
1 polymer ?
#
loop_
_entity_poly.entity_id
_entity_poly.type
_entity_poly.pdbx_seq_one_letter_code
_entity_poly.pdbx_strand_id
1 'polypeptide(L)'
;EISPSDIASMEVLKDASATAIYGSRGANGVVLITTKQGKDGKTQVDYSGYFGVQTIQNKLELMNGAQYAEYVREAYRNTNSSNKYPTDYPDKTADMTNPMFKQDAYVLESLMMAYDENGNYDPSKVRSDNWFDHVTRNGIITDHQISVNGGNAKTNFLASATYNKNEGIMKDQSYERYSIRLNLNHEINQWFKFGLQTQYSHSVKERGSGMEGDAYMYRISPLGSLRNEDGTPTQLVASDAQMWNPLMNLEEGAVSAPEKVSRYLGSYYVEVTFPVKGLKFKSNLGLDARTKQDYQFYSSNTSTRQLGTSYAYNGMSKYTMMTLENMLFYNRDFGKDHTLGVTLLQSIQEDKTESNKIGVQDVTSDDLLYNDLASSSIIDKIGSNLTKWTMASFMGRVNYGFKGRYLFTGSVRYDGSSRLAEGHKWVAFPSVALAWRVSEEAFMKKQNFLSNLKLRAGWGKTGNSSIDPYMTRGGLGLSTYVWDNGASEVLGYAPSIMANSELTWETTKQWNVGVDFGFFNNRLSGTVDLYLQHTSDLLLERQIPVVSGFGSVLSNVGETKNKGIEISLSSLNINTKSFQWTTDVMFYANKESIESLYNGKVDDIGNK
;
A
#
# COMPACT_ATOMS: atom_id res chain seq x y z
N GLU A 1 9.19 -6.72 1.85
CA GLU A 1 9.32 -5.43 2.56
C GLU A 1 10.73 -5.26 3.10
N ILE A 2 11.30 -4.05 2.95
CA ILE A 2 12.63 -3.71 3.48
C ILE A 2 12.45 -3.24 4.92
N SER A 3 13.28 -3.72 5.85
CA SER A 3 13.26 -3.23 7.22
C SER A 3 13.67 -1.75 7.26
N PRO A 4 12.96 -0.87 7.99
CA PRO A 4 13.37 0.52 8.17
C PRO A 4 14.80 0.66 8.68
N SER A 5 15.25 -0.26 9.53
CA SER A 5 16.61 -0.30 10.07
C SER A 5 17.70 -0.58 9.01
N ASP A 6 17.33 -1.16 7.85
CA ASP A 6 18.23 -1.39 6.71
C ASP A 6 18.32 -0.20 5.74
N ILE A 7 17.48 0.83 5.91
CA ILE A 7 17.45 1.98 5.02
C ILE A 7 18.56 2.96 5.40
N ALA A 8 19.35 3.40 4.43
CA ALA A 8 20.36 4.45 4.60
C ALA A 8 19.80 5.84 4.23
N SER A 9 19.04 5.92 3.11
CA SER A 9 18.37 7.15 2.67
C SER A 9 17.13 6.82 1.85
N MET A 10 16.21 7.77 1.83
CA MET A 10 15.02 7.75 0.98
C MET A 10 14.93 9.09 0.25
N GLU A 11 14.81 9.04 -1.07
CA GLU A 11 14.71 10.21 -1.93
C GLU A 11 13.48 10.09 -2.81
N VAL A 12 12.73 11.18 -2.97
CA VAL A 12 11.55 11.23 -3.84
C VAL A 12 11.89 12.04 -5.09
N LEU A 13 11.92 11.35 -6.23
CA LEU A 13 12.10 11.97 -7.53
C LEU A 13 10.73 12.32 -8.10
N LYS A 14 10.44 13.60 -8.24
CA LYS A 14 9.11 14.11 -8.64
C LYS A 14 9.13 14.85 -9.97
N ASP A 15 10.31 15.30 -10.43
CA ASP A 15 10.48 16.03 -11.69
C ASP A 15 10.64 15.08 -12.86
N ALA A 16 10.03 15.40 -14.01
CA ALA A 16 10.11 14.57 -15.21
C ALA A 16 11.55 14.33 -15.69
N SER A 17 12.47 15.30 -15.52
CA SER A 17 13.89 15.12 -15.87
C SER A 17 14.62 14.17 -14.92
N ALA A 18 14.25 14.14 -13.64
CA ALA A 18 14.80 13.21 -12.65
C ALA A 18 14.24 11.79 -12.83
N THR A 19 12.94 11.68 -13.15
CA THR A 19 12.27 10.39 -13.36
C THR A 19 12.48 9.81 -14.76
N ALA A 20 13.03 10.57 -15.71
CA ALA A 20 13.24 10.14 -17.10
C ALA A 20 14.06 8.83 -17.23
N ILE A 21 14.97 8.54 -16.29
CA ILE A 21 15.73 7.28 -16.27
C ILE A 21 14.80 6.08 -16.07
N TYR A 22 13.72 6.27 -15.33
CA TYR A 22 12.74 5.23 -15.00
C TYR A 22 11.61 5.13 -16.03
N GLY A 23 11.55 6.10 -16.98
CA GLY A 23 10.58 6.12 -18.07
C GLY A 23 9.15 6.08 -17.59
N SER A 24 8.35 5.21 -18.19
CA SER A 24 6.94 5.02 -17.85
C SER A 24 6.70 4.59 -16.40
N ARG A 25 7.68 3.96 -15.75
CA ARG A 25 7.58 3.59 -14.32
C ARG A 25 7.69 4.80 -13.39
N GLY A 26 8.17 5.94 -13.91
CA GLY A 26 8.35 7.18 -13.14
C GLY A 26 7.25 8.22 -13.34
N ALA A 27 6.15 7.92 -14.06
CA ALA A 27 5.09 8.87 -14.37
C ALA A 27 4.44 9.52 -13.14
N ASN A 28 4.27 8.72 -12.07
CA ASN A 28 3.70 9.17 -10.79
C ASN A 28 4.78 9.49 -9.74
N GLY A 29 6.04 9.73 -10.16
CA GLY A 29 7.18 9.90 -9.28
C GLY A 29 7.89 8.59 -8.96
N VAL A 30 9.09 8.70 -8.38
CA VAL A 30 9.91 7.55 -7.98
C VAL A 30 10.39 7.75 -6.54
N VAL A 31 10.17 6.77 -5.70
CA VAL A 31 10.78 6.71 -4.37
C VAL A 31 12.04 5.85 -4.47
N LEU A 32 13.20 6.49 -4.37
CA LEU A 32 14.49 5.82 -4.39
C LEU A 32 14.90 5.47 -2.96
N ILE A 33 14.95 4.17 -2.65
CA ILE A 33 15.38 3.67 -1.35
C ILE A 33 16.80 3.15 -1.48
N THR A 34 17.73 3.83 -0.82
CA THR A 34 19.11 3.37 -0.71
C THR A 34 19.26 2.63 0.61
N THR A 35 19.74 1.42 0.53
CA THR A 35 19.93 0.59 1.71
C THR A 35 21.37 0.67 2.22
N LYS A 36 21.55 0.40 3.52
CA LYS A 36 22.89 0.32 4.14
C LYS A 36 23.78 -0.65 3.39
N GLN A 37 25.05 -0.30 3.22
CA GLN A 37 26.08 -1.10 2.57
C GLN A 37 27.25 -1.34 3.49
N GLY A 38 28.05 -2.35 3.21
CA GLY A 38 29.32 -2.57 3.90
C GLY A 38 30.27 -1.39 3.72
N LYS A 39 31.04 -1.08 4.74
CA LYS A 39 32.06 -0.01 4.74
C LYS A 39 33.44 -0.63 4.87
N ASP A 40 34.45 0.07 4.32
CA ASP A 40 35.84 -0.29 4.56
C ASP A 40 36.17 -0.16 6.04
N GLY A 41 36.89 -1.13 6.58
CA GLY A 41 37.32 -1.15 7.96
C GLY A 41 37.20 -2.52 8.64
N LYS A 42 37.47 -2.54 9.93
CA LYS A 42 37.31 -3.76 10.73
C LYS A 42 35.86 -4.22 10.75
N THR A 43 35.66 -5.51 10.78
CA THR A 43 34.32 -6.10 10.93
C THR A 43 33.67 -5.59 12.22
N GLN A 44 32.47 -5.07 12.09
CA GLN A 44 31.62 -4.57 13.19
C GLN A 44 30.34 -5.41 13.23
N VAL A 45 29.91 -5.68 14.46
CA VAL A 45 28.63 -6.34 14.73
C VAL A 45 27.76 -5.31 15.45
N ASP A 46 26.60 -5.04 14.89
CA ASP A 46 25.63 -4.12 15.44
C ASP A 46 24.36 -4.88 15.80
N TYR A 47 23.81 -4.59 16.96
CA TYR A 47 22.48 -5.03 17.36
C TYR A 47 21.58 -3.83 17.56
N SER A 48 20.37 -3.89 17.03
CA SER A 48 19.31 -2.90 17.23
C SER A 48 18.05 -3.63 17.70
N GLY A 49 17.46 -3.16 18.79
CA GLY A 49 16.21 -3.69 19.32
C GLY A 49 15.22 -2.56 19.60
N TYR A 50 13.95 -2.82 19.29
CA TYR A 50 12.83 -1.95 19.60
C TYR A 50 11.73 -2.75 20.28
N PHE A 51 11.17 -2.17 21.34
CA PHE A 51 9.99 -2.67 22.03
C PHE A 51 8.97 -1.55 22.13
N GLY A 52 7.73 -1.85 21.83
CA GLY A 52 6.62 -0.91 21.91
C GLY A 52 5.34 -1.57 22.39
N VAL A 53 4.47 -0.77 22.97
CA VAL A 53 3.12 -1.15 23.35
C VAL A 53 2.16 -0.27 22.57
N GLN A 54 1.22 -0.92 21.87
CA GLN A 54 0.14 -0.22 21.17
C GLN A 54 -1.18 -0.42 21.90
N THR A 55 -1.89 0.66 22.08
CA THR A 55 -3.18 0.68 22.75
C THR A 55 -4.23 1.29 21.82
N ILE A 56 -5.47 0.88 21.98
CA ILE A 56 -6.57 1.52 21.28
C ILE A 56 -6.79 2.94 21.85
N GLN A 57 -6.82 3.93 20.98
CA GLN A 57 -7.27 5.26 21.33
C GLN A 57 -8.72 5.42 20.87
N ASN A 58 -9.65 4.88 21.64
CA ASN A 58 -11.08 5.05 21.37
C ASN A 58 -11.53 6.43 21.85
N LYS A 59 -12.08 7.25 20.94
CA LYS A 59 -12.65 8.56 21.24
C LYS A 59 -14.17 8.55 21.31
N LEU A 60 -14.81 7.40 21.04
CA LEU A 60 -16.25 7.26 21.10
C LEU A 60 -16.65 6.78 22.51
N GLU A 61 -17.41 7.60 23.20
CA GLU A 61 -18.07 7.20 24.42
C GLU A 61 -19.34 6.42 24.05
N LEU A 62 -19.34 5.13 24.37
CA LEU A 62 -20.50 4.27 24.15
C LEU A 62 -21.46 4.39 25.32
N MET A 63 -22.76 4.16 25.07
CA MET A 63 -23.75 4.06 26.13
C MET A 63 -23.44 2.89 27.05
N ASN A 64 -23.45 3.12 28.34
CA ASN A 64 -23.48 2.03 29.32
C ASN A 64 -24.89 1.40 29.39
N GLY A 65 -25.04 0.32 30.14
CA GLY A 65 -26.32 -0.42 30.21
C GLY A 65 -27.50 0.45 30.65
N ALA A 66 -27.30 1.34 31.62
CA ALA A 66 -28.37 2.24 32.13
C ALA A 66 -28.77 3.29 31.07
N GLN A 67 -27.77 3.87 30.37
CA GLN A 67 -28.01 4.83 29.30
C GLN A 67 -28.71 4.18 28.10
N TYR A 68 -28.30 2.95 27.75
CA TYR A 68 -28.96 2.20 26.69
C TYR A 68 -30.40 1.82 27.06
N ALA A 69 -30.64 1.43 28.28
CA ALA A 69 -32.02 1.15 28.77
C ALA A 69 -32.88 2.42 28.66
N GLU A 70 -32.33 3.59 29.01
CA GLU A 70 -33.07 4.84 28.89
C GLU A 70 -33.33 5.23 27.43
N TYR A 71 -32.36 4.98 26.55
CA TYR A 71 -32.55 5.16 25.09
C TYR A 71 -33.71 4.29 24.56
N VAL A 72 -33.78 3.03 25.00
CA VAL A 72 -34.90 2.13 24.62
C VAL A 72 -36.22 2.65 25.15
N ARG A 73 -36.29 3.08 26.45
CA ARG A 73 -37.49 3.66 27.02
C ARG A 73 -37.95 4.90 26.27
N GLU A 74 -37.03 5.80 25.93
CA GLU A 74 -37.29 7.01 25.14
C GLU A 74 -37.83 6.67 23.75
N ALA A 75 -37.25 5.70 23.08
CA ALA A 75 -37.74 5.22 21.79
C ALA A 75 -39.22 4.76 21.89
N TYR A 76 -39.57 4.02 22.94
CA TYR A 76 -40.95 3.57 23.16
C TYR A 76 -41.88 4.70 23.55
N ARG A 77 -41.45 5.70 24.34
CA ARG A 77 -42.25 6.91 24.63
C ARG A 77 -42.63 7.67 23.36
N ASN A 78 -41.71 7.68 22.40
CA ASN A 78 -41.90 8.42 21.13
C ASN A 78 -42.63 7.62 20.04
N THR A 79 -42.97 6.36 20.28
CA THR A 79 -43.73 5.57 19.29
C THR A 79 -45.23 5.91 19.35
N ASN A 80 -45.91 5.79 18.20
CA ASN A 80 -47.39 5.88 18.13
C ASN A 80 -48.07 4.51 18.33
N SER A 81 -47.34 3.55 18.88
CA SER A 81 -47.77 2.14 19.06
C SER A 81 -48.54 1.95 20.39
N SER A 82 -49.35 0.89 20.46
CA SER A 82 -50.00 0.45 21.70
C SER A 82 -49.01 0.03 22.79
N ASN A 83 -47.75 -0.18 22.44
CA ASN A 83 -46.64 -0.55 23.35
C ASN A 83 -45.88 0.68 23.85
N LYS A 84 -46.50 1.85 23.84
CA LYS A 84 -45.89 3.10 24.30
C LYS A 84 -45.52 3.00 25.77
N TYR A 85 -44.34 3.47 26.15
CA TYR A 85 -43.92 3.52 27.55
C TYR A 85 -44.80 4.49 28.32
N PRO A 86 -45.42 4.09 29.46
CA PRO A 86 -46.54 4.83 30.08
C PRO A 86 -46.11 6.08 30.85
N THR A 87 -44.86 6.18 31.27
CA THR A 87 -44.35 7.23 32.17
C THR A 87 -43.09 7.88 31.62
N ASP A 88 -42.77 9.09 32.11
CA ASP A 88 -41.51 9.77 31.80
C ASP A 88 -40.34 9.30 32.67
N TYR A 89 -40.58 8.40 33.62
CA TYR A 89 -39.61 7.83 34.54
C TYR A 89 -39.46 6.32 34.29
N PRO A 90 -38.35 5.71 34.72
CA PRO A 90 -38.23 4.24 34.78
C PRO A 90 -39.35 3.66 35.62
N ASP A 91 -40.08 2.70 35.06
CA ASP A 91 -41.22 2.02 35.73
C ASP A 91 -40.99 0.50 35.66
N LYS A 92 -40.99 -0.15 36.83
CA LYS A 92 -40.67 -1.57 36.93
C LYS A 92 -41.62 -2.45 36.11
N THR A 93 -42.94 -2.14 36.14
CA THR A 93 -43.95 -2.93 35.43
C THR A 93 -43.84 -2.71 33.92
N ALA A 94 -43.56 -1.48 33.51
CA ALA A 94 -43.32 -1.14 32.10
C ALA A 94 -42.09 -1.83 31.56
N ASP A 95 -40.97 -1.84 32.29
CA ASP A 95 -39.75 -2.55 31.91
C ASP A 95 -39.97 -4.06 31.79
N MET A 96 -40.69 -4.69 32.74
CA MET A 96 -41.04 -6.11 32.69
C MET A 96 -41.87 -6.50 31.47
N THR A 97 -42.63 -5.57 30.92
CA THR A 97 -43.52 -5.80 29.77
C THR A 97 -42.96 -5.28 28.45
N ASN A 98 -41.88 -4.48 28.49
CA ASN A 98 -41.26 -3.93 27.30
C ASN A 98 -40.72 -5.05 26.39
N PRO A 99 -41.14 -5.15 25.13
CA PRO A 99 -40.72 -6.23 24.23
C PRO A 99 -39.21 -6.36 24.08
N MET A 100 -38.47 -5.25 24.07
CA MET A 100 -36.99 -5.23 23.90
C MET A 100 -36.26 -5.77 25.15
N PHE A 101 -36.83 -5.60 26.34
CA PHE A 101 -36.21 -6.09 27.57
C PHE A 101 -36.62 -7.53 27.92
N LYS A 102 -37.88 -7.85 27.73
CA LYS A 102 -38.41 -9.19 28.11
C LYS A 102 -38.02 -10.31 27.15
N GLN A 103 -37.51 -9.98 25.92
CA GLN A 103 -37.09 -11.00 24.98
C GLN A 103 -35.83 -11.75 25.43
N ASP A 104 -35.08 -11.18 26.38
CA ASP A 104 -33.89 -11.77 26.94
C ASP A 104 -33.95 -11.78 28.47
N ALA A 105 -33.86 -12.98 29.07
CA ALA A 105 -33.98 -13.14 30.51
C ALA A 105 -32.84 -12.43 31.26
N TYR A 106 -31.62 -12.48 30.74
CA TYR A 106 -30.44 -11.82 31.34
C TYR A 106 -30.58 -10.29 31.34
N VAL A 107 -31.05 -9.73 30.23
CA VAL A 107 -31.33 -8.29 30.11
C VAL A 107 -32.39 -7.88 31.11
N LEU A 108 -33.49 -8.62 31.17
CA LEU A 108 -34.56 -8.34 32.09
C LEU A 108 -34.11 -8.42 33.55
N GLU A 109 -33.38 -9.47 33.92
CA GLU A 109 -32.81 -9.64 35.26
C GLU A 109 -31.93 -8.46 35.64
N SER A 110 -31.02 -8.07 34.74
CA SER A 110 -30.12 -6.91 34.92
C SER A 110 -30.89 -5.63 35.25
N LEU A 111 -31.99 -5.37 34.54
CA LEU A 111 -32.84 -4.21 34.80
C LEU A 111 -33.62 -4.34 36.12
N MET A 112 -34.10 -5.55 36.44
CA MET A 112 -34.86 -5.79 37.70
C MET A 112 -33.98 -5.62 38.93
N MET A 113 -32.69 -5.91 38.86
CA MET A 113 -31.72 -5.67 39.94
C MET A 113 -31.56 -4.17 40.26
N ALA A 114 -31.88 -3.30 39.32
CA ALA A 114 -31.83 -1.86 39.52
C ALA A 114 -33.02 -1.27 40.27
N TYR A 115 -34.07 -2.07 40.56
CA TYR A 115 -35.21 -1.66 41.35
C TYR A 115 -35.13 -2.18 42.76
N ASP A 116 -35.39 -1.33 43.76
CA ASP A 116 -35.55 -1.72 45.14
C ASP A 116 -36.94 -2.33 45.40
N GLU A 117 -37.19 -2.74 46.66
CA GLU A 117 -38.49 -3.29 47.09
C GLU A 117 -39.64 -2.27 46.95
N ASN A 118 -39.35 -0.98 47.00
CA ASN A 118 -40.32 0.12 46.86
C ASN A 118 -40.53 0.55 45.39
N GLY A 119 -39.79 -0.09 44.45
CA GLY A 119 -39.85 0.27 43.02
C GLY A 119 -38.99 1.45 42.62
N ASN A 120 -38.08 1.94 43.48
CA ASN A 120 -37.17 3.05 43.11
C ASN A 120 -36.03 2.47 42.23
N TYR A 121 -35.70 3.20 41.18
CA TYR A 121 -34.68 2.79 40.20
C TYR A 121 -33.32 3.38 40.52
N ASP A 122 -32.31 2.53 40.60
CA ASP A 122 -30.90 2.91 40.75
C ASP A 122 -30.09 2.49 39.49
N PRO A 123 -29.77 3.46 38.59
CA PRO A 123 -29.08 3.15 37.34
C PRO A 123 -27.68 2.53 37.54
N SER A 124 -27.05 2.72 38.71
CA SER A 124 -25.72 2.19 38.98
C SER A 124 -25.68 0.67 39.14
N LYS A 125 -26.85 0.05 39.37
CA LYS A 125 -27.00 -1.41 39.53
C LYS A 125 -27.29 -2.13 38.21
N VAL A 126 -27.52 -1.41 37.12
CA VAL A 126 -27.71 -2.04 35.80
C VAL A 126 -26.38 -2.60 35.33
N ARG A 127 -26.37 -3.90 35.00
CA ARG A 127 -25.18 -4.52 34.39
C ARG A 127 -24.86 -3.85 33.06
N SER A 128 -23.57 -3.75 32.75
CA SER A 128 -23.13 -3.12 31.51
C SER A 128 -21.80 -3.70 31.09
N ASP A 129 -21.69 -4.17 29.87
CA ASP A 129 -20.47 -4.67 29.28
C ASP A 129 -20.00 -3.76 28.14
N ASN A 130 -18.71 -3.47 28.15
CA ASN A 130 -18.04 -2.82 27.01
C ASN A 130 -17.44 -3.91 26.13
N TRP A 131 -18.06 -4.19 25.02
CA TRP A 131 -17.66 -5.27 24.10
C TRP A 131 -16.23 -5.11 23.57
N PHE A 132 -15.72 -3.86 23.43
CA PHE A 132 -14.34 -3.64 23.03
C PHE A 132 -13.32 -4.22 24.00
N ASP A 133 -13.58 -4.18 25.31
CA ASP A 133 -12.65 -4.69 26.31
C ASP A 133 -12.49 -6.22 26.20
N HIS A 134 -13.50 -6.90 25.66
CA HIS A 134 -13.51 -8.35 25.49
C HIS A 134 -12.82 -8.83 24.22
N VAL A 135 -12.79 -8.02 23.15
CA VAL A 135 -12.21 -8.39 21.85
C VAL A 135 -10.86 -7.72 21.58
N THR A 136 -10.49 -6.70 22.36
CA THR A 136 -9.24 -5.98 22.22
C THR A 136 -8.23 -6.32 23.31
N ARG A 137 -6.98 -5.97 23.06
CA ARG A 137 -5.86 -6.06 24.01
C ARG A 137 -4.87 -4.91 23.76
N ASN A 138 -3.97 -4.71 24.72
CA ASN A 138 -2.75 -3.96 24.45
C ASN A 138 -1.81 -4.86 23.64
N GLY A 139 -1.49 -4.45 22.43
CA GLY A 139 -0.60 -5.21 21.54
C GLY A 139 0.86 -4.90 21.83
N ILE A 140 1.72 -5.90 21.69
CA ILE A 140 3.17 -5.78 21.83
C ILE A 140 3.82 -5.76 20.45
N ILE A 141 4.73 -4.79 20.25
CA ILE A 141 5.57 -4.71 19.06
C ILE A 141 7.00 -4.97 19.50
N THR A 142 7.66 -5.91 18.84
CA THR A 142 9.10 -6.14 18.99
C THR A 142 9.78 -6.18 17.63
N ASP A 143 10.95 -5.56 17.54
CA ASP A 143 11.81 -5.63 16.36
C ASP A 143 13.24 -5.84 16.83
N HIS A 144 13.91 -6.83 16.29
CA HIS A 144 15.28 -7.21 16.62
C HIS A 144 16.08 -7.37 15.33
N GLN A 145 17.17 -6.65 15.22
CA GLN A 145 18.10 -6.78 14.11
C GLN A 145 19.51 -7.01 14.61
N ILE A 146 20.17 -7.99 14.03
CA ILE A 146 21.61 -8.14 14.13
C ILE A 146 22.22 -7.94 12.73
N SER A 147 23.30 -7.15 12.67
CA SER A 147 24.02 -6.94 11.42
C SER A 147 25.51 -7.05 11.61
N VAL A 148 26.18 -7.56 10.57
CA VAL A 148 27.64 -7.67 10.50
C VAL A 148 28.07 -6.93 9.25
N ASN A 149 28.92 -5.93 9.38
CA ASN A 149 29.44 -5.17 8.25
C ASN A 149 30.97 -5.05 8.35
N GLY A 150 31.63 -4.96 7.21
CA GLY A 150 33.07 -4.83 7.15
C GLY A 150 33.59 -4.83 5.73
N GLY A 151 34.90 -4.71 5.59
CA GLY A 151 35.52 -4.76 4.27
C GLY A 151 36.90 -4.17 4.21
N ASN A 152 37.40 -4.13 3.00
CA ASN A 152 38.64 -3.48 2.61
C ASN A 152 38.47 -2.79 1.24
N ALA A 153 39.54 -2.19 0.74
CA ALA A 153 39.53 -1.45 -0.53
C ALA A 153 38.95 -2.24 -1.74
N LYS A 154 38.94 -3.56 -1.71
CA LYS A 154 38.44 -4.41 -2.80
C LYS A 154 37.12 -5.09 -2.50
N THR A 155 36.84 -5.36 -1.24
CA THR A 155 35.64 -6.13 -0.85
C THR A 155 34.95 -5.45 0.32
N ASN A 156 33.68 -5.15 0.17
CA ASN A 156 32.86 -4.75 1.31
C ASN A 156 31.57 -5.60 1.35
N PHE A 157 31.14 -5.88 2.57
CA PHE A 157 29.96 -6.69 2.79
C PHE A 157 29.13 -6.17 3.97
N LEU A 158 27.85 -6.45 3.91
CA LEU A 158 26.89 -6.31 5.00
C LEU A 158 25.97 -7.52 4.98
N ALA A 159 25.84 -8.20 6.10
CA ALA A 159 24.83 -9.23 6.33
C ALA A 159 23.97 -8.82 7.51
N SER A 160 22.64 -8.92 7.39
CA SER A 160 21.72 -8.66 8.49
C SER A 160 20.64 -9.72 8.58
N ALA A 161 20.17 -9.97 9.80
CA ALA A 161 19.00 -10.78 10.10
C ALA A 161 18.06 -9.97 10.99
N THR A 162 16.77 -9.97 10.65
CA THR A 162 15.74 -9.19 11.36
C THR A 162 14.59 -10.10 11.74
N TYR A 163 14.10 -9.97 12.97
CA TYR A 163 12.86 -10.53 13.47
C TYR A 163 11.94 -9.40 13.92
N ASN A 164 10.72 -9.40 13.42
CA ASN A 164 9.68 -8.45 13.80
C ASN A 164 8.42 -9.21 14.18
N LYS A 165 7.85 -8.89 15.35
CA LYS A 165 6.55 -9.36 15.80
C LYS A 165 5.69 -8.18 16.20
N ASN A 166 4.46 -8.16 15.71
CA ASN A 166 3.46 -7.14 16.02
C ASN A 166 2.15 -7.87 16.40
N GLU A 167 1.78 -7.79 17.65
CA GLU A 167 0.48 -8.24 18.12
C GLU A 167 -0.54 -7.14 17.86
N GLY A 168 -1.63 -7.49 17.16
CA GLY A 168 -2.73 -6.56 16.88
C GLY A 168 -3.46 -6.11 18.15
N ILE A 169 -4.12 -4.96 18.07
CA ILE A 169 -5.05 -4.48 19.12
C ILE A 169 -6.24 -5.45 19.24
N MET A 170 -6.70 -6.03 18.13
CA MET A 170 -7.67 -7.13 18.18
C MET A 170 -6.95 -8.41 18.62
N LYS A 171 -7.60 -9.21 19.51
CA LYS A 171 -6.98 -10.37 20.15
C LYS A 171 -6.56 -11.47 19.17
N ASP A 172 -7.30 -11.63 18.08
CA ASP A 172 -7.09 -12.65 17.05
C ASP A 172 -6.14 -12.25 15.94
N GLN A 173 -5.47 -11.08 16.05
CA GLN A 173 -4.60 -10.55 15.00
C GLN A 173 -3.14 -10.49 15.42
N SER A 174 -2.28 -10.87 14.50
CA SER A 174 -0.83 -10.71 14.66
C SER A 174 -0.11 -10.66 13.31
N TYR A 175 1.10 -10.13 13.35
CA TYR A 175 2.03 -10.15 12.23
C TYR A 175 3.41 -10.54 12.72
N GLU A 176 4.01 -11.51 12.05
CA GLU A 176 5.39 -11.95 12.29
C GLU A 176 6.19 -11.90 11.01
N ARG A 177 7.46 -11.47 11.07
CA ARG A 177 8.36 -11.45 9.91
C ARG A 177 9.78 -11.79 10.30
N TYR A 178 10.37 -12.66 9.52
CA TYR A 178 11.79 -12.99 9.52
C TYR A 178 12.41 -12.50 8.21
N SER A 179 13.55 -11.86 8.25
CA SER A 179 14.26 -11.50 7.03
C SER A 179 15.78 -11.65 7.19
N ILE A 180 16.41 -12.05 6.10
CA ILE A 180 17.87 -12.14 5.98
C ILE A 180 18.27 -11.34 4.75
N ARG A 181 19.33 -10.53 4.89
CA ARG A 181 19.85 -9.70 3.83
C ARG A 181 21.36 -9.86 3.71
N LEU A 182 21.85 -9.83 2.48
CA LEU A 182 23.26 -9.86 2.15
C LEU A 182 23.55 -8.83 1.06
N ASN A 183 24.52 -7.95 1.32
CA ASN A 183 25.10 -7.05 0.34
C ASN A 183 26.59 -7.37 0.24
N LEU A 184 27.08 -7.54 -0.96
CA LEU A 184 28.48 -7.79 -1.24
C LEU A 184 28.88 -6.99 -2.49
N ASN A 185 29.97 -6.25 -2.42
CA ASN A 185 30.64 -5.66 -3.56
C ASN A 185 32.09 -6.12 -3.56
N HIS A 186 32.57 -6.55 -4.72
CA HIS A 186 33.93 -7.04 -4.87
C HIS A 186 34.58 -6.53 -6.16
N GLU A 187 35.77 -5.98 -6.03
CA GLU A 187 36.63 -5.60 -7.13
C GLU A 187 37.67 -6.70 -7.37
N ILE A 188 37.44 -7.53 -8.40
CA ILE A 188 38.38 -8.59 -8.76
C ILE A 188 39.73 -7.98 -9.19
N ASN A 189 39.64 -6.95 -10.03
CA ASN A 189 40.78 -6.17 -10.51
C ASN A 189 40.29 -4.79 -10.99
N GLN A 190 41.20 -3.94 -11.46
CA GLN A 190 40.90 -2.57 -11.93
C GLN A 190 39.88 -2.48 -13.09
N TRP A 191 39.61 -3.60 -13.76
CA TRP A 191 38.73 -3.69 -14.92
C TRP A 191 37.36 -4.28 -14.61
N PHE A 192 37.27 -5.10 -13.57
CA PHE A 192 36.09 -5.93 -13.31
C PHE A 192 35.64 -5.86 -11.86
N LYS A 193 34.40 -5.45 -11.67
CA LYS A 193 33.69 -5.46 -10.39
C LYS A 193 32.40 -6.23 -10.51
N PHE A 194 31.98 -6.85 -9.42
CA PHE A 194 30.63 -7.40 -9.30
C PHE A 194 30.05 -7.08 -7.92
N GLY A 195 28.76 -7.11 -7.84
CA GLY A 195 28.08 -7.00 -6.56
C GLY A 195 26.74 -7.70 -6.58
N LEU A 196 26.32 -8.02 -5.39
CA LEU A 196 25.01 -8.59 -5.13
C LEU A 196 24.37 -7.89 -3.92
N GLN A 197 23.07 -7.67 -4.03
CA GLN A 197 22.21 -7.21 -2.95
C GLN A 197 21.00 -8.14 -2.95
N THR A 198 20.86 -8.94 -1.93
CA THR A 198 19.79 -9.93 -1.87
C THR A 198 19.15 -9.92 -0.50
N GLN A 199 17.84 -10.13 -0.49
CA GLN A 199 17.03 -10.23 0.71
C GLN A 199 15.98 -11.33 0.54
N TYR A 200 15.88 -12.19 1.53
CA TYR A 200 14.75 -13.09 1.68
C TYR A 200 13.95 -12.68 2.91
N SER A 201 12.64 -12.67 2.79
CA SER A 201 11.72 -12.44 3.91
C SER A 201 10.60 -13.47 3.89
N HIS A 202 10.21 -13.90 5.08
CA HIS A 202 9.00 -14.70 5.31
C HIS A 202 8.15 -14.02 6.37
N SER A 203 6.88 -13.81 6.08
CA SER A 203 5.94 -13.22 7.04
C SER A 203 4.67 -14.04 7.13
N VAL A 204 4.11 -14.06 8.34
CA VAL A 204 2.80 -14.63 8.66
C VAL A 204 1.95 -13.52 9.25
N LYS A 205 0.78 -13.28 8.67
CA LYS A 205 -0.22 -12.35 9.18
C LYS A 205 -1.46 -13.15 9.55
N GLU A 206 -1.76 -13.25 10.84
CA GLU A 206 -3.09 -13.69 11.30
C GLU A 206 -4.05 -12.51 11.14
N ARG A 207 -5.10 -12.71 10.35
CA ARG A 207 -6.08 -11.67 10.03
C ARG A 207 -7.26 -11.65 10.97
N GLY A 208 -7.41 -12.71 11.77
CA GLY A 208 -8.54 -12.87 12.66
C GLY A 208 -9.86 -13.05 11.91
N SER A 209 -10.93 -12.75 12.61
CA SER A 209 -12.30 -12.95 12.15
C SER A 209 -12.79 -11.93 11.11
N GLY A 210 -12.02 -10.87 10.84
CA GLY A 210 -12.44 -9.78 9.96
C GLY A 210 -13.43 -8.80 10.59
N MET A 211 -13.68 -8.88 11.90
CA MET A 211 -14.56 -7.94 12.62
C MET A 211 -13.91 -6.59 12.90
N GLU A 212 -12.77 -6.34 12.31
CA GLU A 212 -11.97 -5.13 12.50
C GLU A 212 -12.66 -3.91 11.92
N GLY A 213 -12.84 -2.89 12.75
CA GLY A 213 -13.31 -1.58 12.32
C GLY A 213 -14.75 -1.53 11.88
N ASP A 214 -15.50 -2.60 12.06
CA ASP A 214 -16.88 -2.63 11.66
C ASP A 214 -17.75 -1.86 12.65
N ALA A 215 -18.68 -1.06 12.13
CA ALA A 215 -19.74 -0.42 12.89
C ALA A 215 -20.56 -1.40 13.76
N TYR A 216 -20.35 -2.70 13.57
CA TYR A 216 -20.95 -3.79 14.33
C TYR A 216 -20.71 -3.65 15.82
N MET A 217 -19.44 -3.48 16.26
CA MET A 217 -19.07 -3.36 17.67
C MET A 217 -19.72 -2.17 18.38
N TYR A 218 -20.04 -1.10 17.62
CA TYR A 218 -20.72 0.09 18.16
C TYR A 218 -22.24 -0.07 18.32
N ARG A 219 -22.81 -1.12 17.75
CA ARG A 219 -24.26 -1.38 17.76
C ARG A 219 -24.67 -2.47 18.71
N ILE A 220 -23.72 -3.23 19.24
CA ILE A 220 -24.01 -4.33 20.19
C ILE A 220 -24.56 -3.74 21.49
N SER A 221 -25.66 -4.34 21.99
CA SER A 221 -26.29 -3.94 23.26
C SER A 221 -25.33 -4.16 24.44
N PRO A 222 -25.07 -3.14 25.27
CA PRO A 222 -24.26 -3.31 26.48
C PRO A 222 -24.95 -4.10 27.60
N LEU A 223 -26.22 -4.47 27.42
CA LEU A 223 -27.01 -5.25 28.38
C LEU A 223 -26.93 -6.75 28.13
N GLY A 224 -26.40 -7.20 26.97
CA GLY A 224 -26.38 -8.58 26.58
C GLY A 224 -25.37 -9.42 27.38
N SER A 225 -25.68 -10.69 27.61
CA SER A 225 -24.73 -11.64 28.20
C SER A 225 -23.61 -12.00 27.25
N LEU A 226 -22.37 -11.99 27.75
CA LEU A 226 -21.18 -12.42 27.02
C LEU A 226 -21.13 -13.95 26.87
N ARG A 227 -21.50 -14.69 27.93
CA ARG A 227 -21.34 -16.13 28.00
C ARG A 227 -22.52 -16.76 28.71
N ASN A 228 -22.80 -18.03 28.39
CA ASN A 228 -23.71 -18.89 29.07
C ASN A 228 -23.14 -19.33 30.44
N GLU A 229 -23.94 -19.99 31.26
CA GLU A 229 -23.54 -20.51 32.58
C GLU A 229 -22.39 -21.55 32.49
N ASP A 230 -22.29 -22.29 31.39
CA ASP A 230 -21.24 -23.26 31.14
C ASP A 230 -19.93 -22.63 30.65
N GLY A 231 -19.89 -21.30 30.50
CA GLY A 231 -18.74 -20.54 30.04
C GLY A 231 -18.61 -20.41 28.53
N THR A 232 -19.47 -21.05 27.73
CA THR A 232 -19.50 -20.86 26.28
C THR A 232 -20.05 -19.48 25.89
N PRO A 233 -19.60 -18.84 24.81
CA PRO A 233 -20.20 -17.59 24.33
C PRO A 233 -21.70 -17.76 24.05
N THR A 234 -22.51 -16.78 24.42
CA THR A 234 -23.90 -16.73 23.95
C THR A 234 -23.92 -16.57 22.43
N GLN A 235 -24.91 -17.14 21.77
CA GLN A 235 -25.00 -17.02 20.28
C GLN A 235 -25.43 -15.63 19.85
N LEU A 236 -26.51 -15.13 20.44
CA LEU A 236 -27.09 -13.83 20.15
C LEU A 236 -26.91 -12.91 21.35
N VAL A 237 -26.60 -11.65 21.07
CA VAL A 237 -26.49 -10.64 22.12
C VAL A 237 -27.88 -10.07 22.42
N ALA A 238 -28.30 -10.13 23.70
CA ALA A 238 -29.60 -9.63 24.14
C ALA A 238 -30.78 -10.24 23.34
N SER A 239 -30.63 -11.49 22.88
CA SER A 239 -31.57 -12.20 22.01
C SER A 239 -31.96 -11.46 20.72
N ASP A 240 -31.13 -10.53 20.26
CA ASP A 240 -31.29 -9.86 18.99
C ASP A 240 -30.79 -10.75 17.84
N ALA A 241 -31.70 -11.20 17.00
CA ALA A 241 -31.40 -12.09 15.87
C ALA A 241 -30.41 -11.52 14.83
N GLN A 242 -30.13 -10.22 14.87
CA GLN A 242 -29.16 -9.57 13.99
C GLN A 242 -27.80 -9.37 14.66
N MET A 243 -27.70 -9.59 15.97
CA MET A 243 -26.49 -9.31 16.77
C MET A 243 -25.87 -10.60 17.28
N TRP A 244 -25.00 -11.19 16.47
CA TRP A 244 -24.23 -12.38 16.84
C TRP A 244 -23.06 -12.03 17.75
N ASN A 245 -22.77 -12.88 18.72
CA ASN A 245 -21.74 -12.65 19.71
C ASN A 245 -20.33 -12.75 19.08
N PRO A 246 -19.52 -11.67 19.08
CA PRO A 246 -18.18 -11.69 18.52
C PRO A 246 -17.20 -12.63 19.26
N LEU A 247 -17.47 -12.96 20.53
CA LEU A 247 -16.62 -13.86 21.29
C LEU A 247 -16.61 -15.28 20.74
N MET A 248 -17.65 -15.68 19.99
CA MET A 248 -17.67 -16.97 19.27
C MET A 248 -16.47 -17.12 18.32
N ASN A 249 -15.99 -16.01 17.74
CA ASN A 249 -14.86 -16.04 16.82
C ASN A 249 -13.50 -16.19 17.52
N LEU A 250 -13.45 -15.91 18.83
CA LEU A 250 -12.24 -16.00 19.66
C LEU A 250 -12.07 -17.36 20.35
N GLU A 251 -13.06 -18.25 20.23
CA GLU A 251 -12.96 -19.61 20.76
C GLU A 251 -11.90 -20.41 19.98
N GLU A 252 -11.25 -21.35 20.67
CA GLU A 252 -10.21 -22.17 20.08
C GLU A 252 -10.73 -22.97 18.88
N GLY A 253 -10.02 -22.91 17.75
CA GLY A 253 -10.42 -23.57 16.51
C GLY A 253 -11.56 -22.91 15.73
N ALA A 254 -12.20 -21.85 16.27
CA ALA A 254 -13.32 -21.20 15.60
C ALA A 254 -12.89 -20.49 14.29
N VAL A 255 -11.78 -19.75 14.33
CA VAL A 255 -11.27 -19.01 13.18
C VAL A 255 -9.76 -19.22 13.04
N SER A 256 -9.33 -19.47 11.81
CA SER A 256 -7.91 -19.45 11.44
C SER A 256 -7.77 -18.85 10.03
N ALA A 257 -7.10 -17.70 9.91
CA ALA A 257 -7.02 -16.97 8.66
C ALA A 257 -5.59 -16.45 8.35
N PRO A 258 -4.56 -17.32 8.38
CA PRO A 258 -3.19 -16.90 8.14
C PRO A 258 -2.93 -16.58 6.67
N GLU A 259 -2.30 -15.43 6.43
CA GLU A 259 -1.68 -15.06 5.19
C GLU A 259 -0.17 -15.20 5.31
N LYS A 260 0.43 -16.09 4.53
CA LYS A 260 1.88 -16.35 4.54
C LYS A 260 2.50 -15.77 3.26
N VAL A 261 3.51 -14.93 3.42
CA VAL A 261 4.20 -14.34 2.28
C VAL A 261 5.70 -14.62 2.38
N SER A 262 6.23 -15.31 1.37
CA SER A 262 7.66 -15.46 1.16
C SER A 262 8.09 -14.59 0.00
N ARG A 263 9.10 -13.73 0.17
CA ARG A 263 9.60 -12.85 -0.87
C ARG A 263 11.11 -12.90 -0.95
N TYR A 264 11.61 -13.03 -2.15
CA TYR A 264 13.00 -12.91 -2.50
C TYR A 264 13.21 -11.68 -3.37
N LEU A 265 14.08 -10.76 -2.94
CA LEU A 265 14.54 -9.60 -3.70
C LEU A 265 16.02 -9.77 -3.99
N GLY A 266 16.42 -9.63 -5.26
CA GLY A 266 17.82 -9.74 -5.67
C GLY A 266 18.19 -8.67 -6.69
N SER A 267 19.38 -8.09 -6.56
CA SER A 267 20.01 -7.24 -7.56
C SER A 267 21.47 -7.70 -7.70
N TYR A 268 21.85 -8.07 -8.90
CA TYR A 268 23.16 -8.62 -9.25
C TYR A 268 23.76 -7.78 -10.37
N TYR A 269 24.92 -7.20 -10.14
CA TYR A 269 25.57 -6.46 -11.19
C TYR A 269 26.98 -6.91 -11.48
N VAL A 270 27.36 -6.73 -12.72
CA VAL A 270 28.75 -6.76 -13.18
C VAL A 270 29.10 -5.40 -13.81
N GLU A 271 30.28 -4.89 -13.50
CA GLU A 271 30.80 -3.65 -14.09
C GLU A 271 32.16 -3.91 -14.72
N VAL A 272 32.31 -3.48 -15.96
CA VAL A 272 33.56 -3.55 -16.72
C VAL A 272 34.04 -2.15 -16.99
N THR A 273 35.25 -1.82 -16.56
CA THR A 273 35.95 -0.57 -16.88
C THR A 273 36.85 -0.80 -18.07
N PHE A 274 36.62 -0.09 -19.17
CA PHE A 274 37.43 -0.25 -20.38
C PHE A 274 38.74 0.54 -20.31
N PRO A 275 39.75 0.20 -21.14
CA PRO A 275 41.00 0.98 -21.25
C PRO A 275 40.78 2.43 -21.72
N VAL A 276 39.67 2.70 -22.38
CA VAL A 276 39.26 4.06 -22.77
C VAL A 276 38.86 4.84 -21.55
N LYS A 277 39.58 5.90 -21.23
CA LYS A 277 39.35 6.74 -20.06
C LYS A 277 37.90 7.20 -19.98
N GLY A 278 37.23 6.84 -18.88
CA GLY A 278 35.86 7.24 -18.62
C GLY A 278 34.79 6.32 -19.19
N LEU A 279 35.17 5.26 -19.94
CA LEU A 279 34.20 4.31 -20.52
C LEU A 279 34.00 3.11 -19.57
N LYS A 280 32.74 2.85 -19.20
CA LYS A 280 32.32 1.74 -18.35
C LYS A 280 31.07 1.09 -18.89
N PHE A 281 30.97 -0.22 -18.73
CA PHE A 281 29.76 -0.99 -18.98
C PHE A 281 29.29 -1.60 -17.67
N LYS A 282 27.97 -1.54 -17.40
CA LYS A 282 27.34 -2.21 -16.26
C LYS A 282 26.12 -2.96 -16.74
N SER A 283 26.05 -4.24 -16.37
CA SER A 283 24.85 -5.06 -16.52
C SER A 283 24.28 -5.36 -15.13
N ASN A 284 22.99 -5.14 -14.95
CA ASN A 284 22.28 -5.35 -13.69
C ASN A 284 21.07 -6.25 -13.91
N LEU A 285 20.99 -7.34 -13.15
CA LEU A 285 19.85 -8.25 -13.11
C LEU A 285 19.08 -8.01 -11.80
N GLY A 286 17.83 -7.55 -11.90
CA GLY A 286 16.89 -7.45 -10.78
C GLY A 286 15.93 -8.62 -10.78
N LEU A 287 15.68 -9.19 -9.62
CA LEU A 287 14.71 -10.27 -9.39
C LEU A 287 13.81 -9.91 -8.21
N ASP A 288 12.50 -10.04 -8.37
CA ASP A 288 11.50 -9.98 -7.29
C ASP A 288 10.58 -11.19 -7.44
N ALA A 289 10.71 -12.14 -6.53
CA ALA A 289 9.89 -13.35 -6.50
C ALA A 289 9.11 -13.39 -5.19
N ARG A 290 7.79 -13.47 -5.28
CA ARG A 290 6.90 -13.50 -4.12
C ARG A 290 5.91 -14.65 -4.26
N THR A 291 5.81 -15.46 -3.20
CA THR A 291 4.75 -16.46 -3.04
C THR A 291 3.87 -16.02 -1.87
N LYS A 292 2.60 -15.80 -2.16
CA LYS A 292 1.57 -15.53 -1.17
C LYS A 292 0.68 -16.77 -1.05
N GLN A 293 0.49 -17.25 0.17
CA GLN A 293 -0.46 -18.30 0.53
C GLN A 293 -1.52 -17.68 1.44
N ASP A 294 -2.76 -17.81 1.05
CA ASP A 294 -3.94 -17.26 1.72
C ASP A 294 -4.81 -18.42 2.20
N TYR A 295 -4.87 -18.61 3.50
CA TYR A 295 -5.67 -19.65 4.13
C TYR A 295 -6.79 -19.02 4.93
N GLN A 296 -7.96 -19.67 4.95
CA GLN A 296 -9.08 -19.24 5.75
C GLN A 296 -9.86 -20.46 6.23
N PHE A 297 -10.22 -20.44 7.48
CA PHE A 297 -11.16 -21.37 8.07
C PHE A 297 -12.08 -20.61 9.02
N TYR A 298 -13.36 -20.88 8.91
CA TYR A 298 -14.40 -20.39 9.81
C TYR A 298 -15.32 -21.56 10.16
N SER A 299 -15.37 -21.90 11.46
CA SER A 299 -16.30 -22.90 11.98
C SER A 299 -17.74 -22.43 11.80
N SER A 300 -18.66 -23.37 11.74
CA SER A 300 -20.11 -23.09 11.76
C SER A 300 -20.53 -22.27 12.98
N ASN A 301 -19.83 -22.45 14.12
CA ASN A 301 -20.09 -21.80 15.40
C ASN A 301 -19.46 -20.41 15.51
N THR A 302 -19.30 -19.67 14.44
CA THR A 302 -18.78 -18.30 14.44
C THR A 302 -19.89 -17.28 14.18
N SER A 303 -19.72 -16.06 14.63
CA SER A 303 -20.63 -14.97 14.30
C SER A 303 -20.68 -14.69 12.78
N THR A 304 -19.62 -15.03 12.07
CA THR A 304 -19.52 -14.91 10.60
C THR A 304 -20.34 -15.97 9.87
N ARG A 305 -20.40 -17.18 10.40
CA ARG A 305 -21.12 -18.31 9.79
C ARG A 305 -22.53 -18.52 10.35
N GLN A 306 -22.82 -17.97 11.54
CA GLN A 306 -24.15 -17.90 12.13
C GLN A 306 -24.85 -19.26 12.23
N LEU A 307 -24.13 -20.29 12.72
CA LEU A 307 -24.56 -21.69 12.76
C LEU A 307 -24.92 -22.33 11.41
N GLY A 308 -24.48 -21.69 10.32
CA GLY A 308 -24.56 -22.27 8.99
C GLY A 308 -23.46 -23.33 8.77
N THR A 309 -23.05 -23.49 7.53
CA THR A 309 -21.94 -24.40 7.20
C THR A 309 -20.57 -23.78 7.51
N SER A 310 -19.60 -24.58 7.95
CA SER A 310 -18.21 -24.17 8.05
C SER A 310 -17.65 -23.76 6.68
N TYR A 311 -16.55 -23.03 6.67
CA TYR A 311 -15.90 -22.57 5.44
C TYR A 311 -14.40 -22.78 5.52
N ALA A 312 -13.83 -23.36 4.48
CA ALA A 312 -12.38 -23.51 4.35
C ALA A 312 -11.90 -23.02 2.96
N TYR A 313 -10.78 -22.32 2.94
CA TYR A 313 -10.21 -21.74 1.73
C TYR A 313 -8.70 -21.89 1.70
N ASN A 314 -8.15 -22.19 0.52
CA ASN A 314 -6.74 -22.23 0.23
C ASN A 314 -6.48 -21.52 -1.11
N GLY A 315 -5.74 -20.43 -1.07
CA GLY A 315 -5.31 -19.67 -2.24
C GLY A 315 -3.81 -19.53 -2.29
N MET A 316 -3.24 -19.64 -3.48
CA MET A 316 -1.82 -19.37 -3.70
C MET A 316 -1.64 -18.43 -4.89
N SER A 317 -0.76 -17.44 -4.72
CA SER A 317 -0.33 -16.56 -5.79
C SER A 317 1.19 -16.48 -5.83
N LYS A 318 1.76 -16.74 -7.02
CA LYS A 318 3.18 -16.58 -7.31
C LYS A 318 3.37 -15.40 -8.23
N TYR A 319 4.16 -14.44 -7.80
CA TYR A 319 4.57 -13.29 -8.57
C TYR A 319 6.06 -13.38 -8.84
N THR A 320 6.47 -13.12 -10.07
CA THR A 320 7.88 -13.07 -10.46
C THR A 320 8.09 -11.88 -11.40
N MET A 321 9.00 -10.99 -11.04
CA MET A 321 9.47 -9.91 -11.89
C MET A 321 10.97 -10.08 -12.11
N MET A 322 11.39 -10.02 -13.37
CA MET A 322 12.78 -10.00 -13.76
C MET A 322 13.06 -8.74 -14.58
N THR A 323 14.13 -8.04 -14.26
CA THR A 323 14.58 -6.85 -15.00
C THR A 323 16.06 -7.00 -15.32
N LEU A 324 16.42 -6.93 -16.60
CA LEU A 324 17.81 -6.87 -17.05
C LEU A 324 18.07 -5.48 -17.63
N GLU A 325 19.09 -4.80 -17.10
CA GLU A 325 19.51 -3.47 -17.54
C GLU A 325 20.98 -3.49 -17.96
N ASN A 326 21.25 -3.10 -19.20
CA ASN A 326 22.59 -2.95 -19.74
C ASN A 326 22.88 -1.48 -19.96
N MET A 327 23.91 -0.96 -19.32
CA MET A 327 24.25 0.45 -19.31
C MET A 327 25.68 0.68 -19.78
N LEU A 328 25.86 1.61 -20.71
CA LEU A 328 27.16 2.10 -21.11
C LEU A 328 27.33 3.55 -20.67
N PHE A 329 28.36 3.81 -19.90
CA PHE A 329 28.70 5.13 -19.37
C PHE A 329 29.98 5.63 -20.01
N TYR A 330 29.97 6.89 -20.44
CA TYR A 330 31.18 7.61 -20.85
C TYR A 330 31.23 8.94 -20.10
N ASN A 331 32.15 9.07 -19.14
CA ASN A 331 32.31 10.26 -18.32
C ASN A 331 33.72 10.81 -18.53
N ARG A 332 33.82 12.05 -18.96
CA ARG A 332 35.11 12.67 -19.26
C ARG A 332 35.11 14.18 -19.04
N ASP A 333 36.20 14.65 -18.46
CA ASP A 333 36.52 16.06 -18.39
C ASP A 333 37.43 16.44 -19.57
N PHE A 334 37.10 17.52 -20.27
CA PHE A 334 37.88 18.09 -21.35
C PHE A 334 38.42 19.43 -20.87
N GLY A 335 39.72 19.48 -20.59
CA GLY A 335 40.36 20.64 -19.96
C GLY A 335 39.84 20.84 -18.51
N LYS A 336 39.75 22.13 -18.12
CA LYS A 336 39.27 22.51 -16.79
C LYS A 336 37.80 22.97 -16.77
N ASP A 337 37.24 23.22 -17.95
CA ASP A 337 35.98 23.93 -18.09
C ASP A 337 34.82 23.06 -18.56
N HIS A 338 35.07 21.89 -19.12
CA HIS A 338 34.04 21.07 -19.74
C HIS A 338 33.97 19.69 -19.10
N THR A 339 32.80 19.32 -18.64
CA THR A 339 32.49 17.96 -18.16
C THR A 339 31.42 17.36 -19.05
N LEU A 340 31.61 16.13 -19.51
CA LEU A 340 30.66 15.40 -20.35
C LEU A 340 30.39 14.03 -19.73
N GLY A 341 29.11 13.71 -19.52
CA GLY A 341 28.64 12.40 -19.18
C GLY A 341 27.61 11.92 -20.21
N VAL A 342 27.82 10.73 -20.75
CA VAL A 342 26.88 10.08 -21.67
C VAL A 342 26.48 8.75 -21.06
N THR A 343 25.19 8.46 -21.07
CA THR A 343 24.65 7.17 -20.64
C THR A 343 23.76 6.60 -21.74
N LEU A 344 24.05 5.38 -22.17
CA LEU A 344 23.14 4.59 -22.98
C LEU A 344 22.61 3.44 -22.13
N LEU A 345 21.31 3.18 -22.22
CA LEU A 345 20.62 2.12 -21.49
C LEU A 345 19.79 1.27 -22.44
N GLN A 346 19.85 -0.03 -22.25
CA GLN A 346 18.90 -1.00 -22.76
C GLN A 346 18.33 -1.76 -21.57
N SER A 347 17.01 -1.89 -21.48
CA SER A 347 16.32 -2.60 -20.39
C SER A 347 15.24 -3.53 -20.93
N ILE A 348 15.12 -4.70 -20.33
CA ILE A 348 14.03 -5.65 -20.56
C ILE A 348 13.46 -6.01 -19.20
N GLN A 349 12.14 -5.97 -19.08
CA GLN A 349 11.39 -6.41 -17.90
C GLN A 349 10.35 -7.44 -18.31
N GLU A 350 10.24 -8.49 -17.50
CA GLU A 350 9.17 -9.48 -17.56
C GLU A 350 8.51 -9.58 -16.18
N ASP A 351 7.18 -9.61 -16.19
CA ASP A 351 6.35 -9.74 -15.01
C ASP A 351 5.35 -10.87 -15.24
N LYS A 352 5.26 -11.79 -14.28
CA LYS A 352 4.41 -12.97 -14.35
C LYS A 352 3.71 -13.19 -13.02
N THR A 353 2.40 -13.34 -13.05
CA THR A 353 1.59 -13.71 -11.90
C THR A 353 0.79 -14.98 -12.21
N GLU A 354 0.93 -15.98 -11.37
CA GLU A 354 0.18 -17.23 -11.39
C GLU A 354 -0.60 -17.35 -10.08
N SER A 355 -1.88 -17.68 -10.15
CA SER A 355 -2.69 -17.91 -8.95
C SER A 355 -3.62 -19.08 -9.12
N ASN A 356 -3.90 -19.75 -8.01
CA ASN A 356 -4.94 -20.75 -7.88
C ASN A 356 -5.67 -20.54 -6.55
N LYS A 357 -6.92 -20.97 -6.50
CA LYS A 357 -7.74 -20.90 -5.30
C LYS A 357 -8.80 -22.00 -5.30
N ILE A 358 -9.08 -22.49 -4.10
CA ILE A 358 -10.21 -23.37 -3.84
C ILE A 358 -10.81 -22.96 -2.50
N GLY A 359 -12.13 -22.86 -2.45
CA GLY A 359 -12.91 -22.64 -1.24
C GLY A 359 -14.05 -23.64 -1.19
N VAL A 360 -14.33 -24.16 -0.02
CA VAL A 360 -15.36 -25.17 0.21
C VAL A 360 -16.18 -24.81 1.44
N GLN A 361 -17.40 -25.35 1.51
CA GLN A 361 -18.27 -25.21 2.67
C GLN A 361 -18.60 -26.59 3.23
N ASP A 362 -18.97 -26.65 4.51
CA ASP A 362 -19.39 -27.86 5.20
C ASP A 362 -18.27 -28.92 5.25
N VAL A 363 -17.11 -28.53 5.82
CA VAL A 363 -16.02 -29.48 6.03
C VAL A 363 -16.38 -30.48 7.14
N THR A 364 -15.92 -31.71 6.99
CA THR A 364 -16.32 -32.84 7.87
C THR A 364 -15.81 -32.66 9.31
N SER A 365 -14.68 -32.02 9.53
CA SER A 365 -14.09 -31.78 10.85
C SER A 365 -13.44 -30.41 10.92
N ASP A 366 -13.79 -29.65 11.95
CA ASP A 366 -13.20 -28.34 12.23
C ASP A 366 -11.74 -28.46 12.69
N ASP A 367 -11.30 -29.60 13.25
CA ASP A 367 -9.92 -29.83 13.70
C ASP A 367 -8.88 -29.75 12.57
N LEU A 368 -9.29 -30.05 11.35
CA LEU A 368 -8.42 -30.02 10.17
C LEU A 368 -8.30 -28.62 9.55
N LEU A 369 -9.15 -27.69 9.98
CA LEU A 369 -9.18 -26.30 9.50
C LEU A 369 -9.26 -26.26 7.95
N TYR A 370 -8.29 -25.57 7.32
CA TYR A 370 -8.15 -25.45 5.85
C TYR A 370 -7.25 -26.54 5.23
N ASN A 371 -6.86 -27.59 5.96
CA ASN A 371 -5.90 -28.59 5.48
C ASN A 371 -6.54 -29.78 4.77
N ASP A 372 -7.86 -29.99 4.92
CA ASP A 372 -8.60 -31.07 4.22
C ASP A 372 -9.84 -30.51 3.49
N LEU A 373 -9.61 -29.90 2.33
CA LEU A 373 -10.69 -29.38 1.50
C LEU A 373 -11.45 -30.50 0.75
N ALA A 374 -10.86 -31.68 0.64
CA ALA A 374 -11.46 -32.81 -0.06
C ALA A 374 -12.56 -33.49 0.74
N SER A 375 -12.64 -33.24 2.05
CA SER A 375 -13.71 -33.77 2.93
C SER A 375 -15.07 -33.12 2.69
N SER A 376 -15.12 -31.99 1.99
CA SER A 376 -16.36 -31.27 1.65
C SER A 376 -16.89 -31.67 0.28
N SER A 377 -18.22 -31.77 0.18
CA SER A 377 -18.92 -31.94 -1.11
C SER A 377 -19.37 -30.61 -1.74
N ILE A 378 -19.26 -29.49 -1.06
CA ILE A 378 -19.77 -28.18 -1.49
C ILE A 378 -18.59 -27.29 -1.87
N ILE A 379 -18.35 -27.13 -3.18
CA ILE A 379 -17.34 -26.20 -3.70
C ILE A 379 -17.97 -24.80 -3.77
N ASP A 380 -17.40 -23.85 -3.02
CA ASP A 380 -17.79 -22.44 -3.03
C ASP A 380 -17.02 -21.64 -4.09
N LYS A 381 -15.72 -21.89 -4.19
CA LYS A 381 -14.84 -21.20 -5.14
C LYS A 381 -13.81 -22.15 -5.70
N ILE A 382 -13.60 -22.08 -7.00
CA ILE A 382 -12.48 -22.74 -7.67
C ILE A 382 -11.98 -21.82 -8.79
N GLY A 383 -10.68 -21.69 -8.95
CA GLY A 383 -10.15 -20.88 -10.03
C GLY A 383 -8.64 -20.92 -10.13
N SER A 384 -8.18 -20.63 -11.34
CA SER A 384 -6.76 -20.39 -11.62
C SER A 384 -6.63 -19.24 -12.59
N ASN A 385 -5.52 -18.51 -12.51
CA ASN A 385 -5.24 -17.39 -13.40
C ASN A 385 -3.75 -17.31 -13.69
N LEU A 386 -3.42 -16.90 -14.91
CA LEU A 386 -2.07 -16.60 -15.36
C LEU A 386 -2.09 -15.27 -16.10
N THR A 387 -1.29 -14.31 -15.61
CA THR A 387 -1.03 -13.06 -16.32
C THR A 387 0.46 -12.88 -16.54
N LYS A 388 0.81 -12.35 -17.71
CA LYS A 388 2.19 -12.05 -18.08
C LYS A 388 2.24 -10.79 -18.93
N TRP A 389 3.21 -9.93 -18.63
CA TRP A 389 3.51 -8.79 -19.48
C TRP A 389 5.01 -8.54 -19.56
N THR A 390 5.41 -7.83 -20.59
CA THR A 390 6.81 -7.48 -20.83
C THR A 390 6.95 -6.02 -21.22
N MET A 391 8.11 -5.44 -20.91
CA MET A 391 8.49 -4.09 -21.31
C MET A 391 9.93 -4.10 -21.82
N ALA A 392 10.19 -3.42 -22.91
CA ALA A 392 11.54 -3.17 -23.40
C ALA A 392 11.78 -1.66 -23.53
N SER A 393 13.01 -1.22 -23.24
CA SER A 393 13.32 0.20 -23.20
C SER A 393 14.74 0.47 -23.70
N PHE A 394 14.90 1.60 -24.38
CA PHE A 394 16.18 2.15 -24.78
C PHE A 394 16.26 3.60 -24.35
N MET A 395 17.42 4.05 -23.86
CA MET A 395 17.60 5.44 -23.44
C MET A 395 18.99 5.94 -23.81
N GLY A 396 19.03 7.18 -24.30
CA GLY A 396 20.22 7.99 -24.41
C GLY A 396 20.10 9.22 -23.52
N ARG A 397 21.13 9.50 -22.71
CA ARG A 397 21.21 10.68 -21.85
C ARG A 397 22.57 11.34 -21.97
N VAL A 398 22.57 12.66 -22.02
CA VAL A 398 23.77 13.51 -22.02
C VAL A 398 23.68 14.47 -20.85
N ASN A 399 24.73 14.54 -20.06
CA ASN A 399 24.96 15.54 -19.02
C ASN A 399 26.18 16.36 -19.44
N TYR A 400 26.04 17.67 -19.50
CA TYR A 400 27.13 18.56 -19.86
C TYR A 400 27.24 19.69 -18.85
N GLY A 401 28.45 19.95 -18.40
CA GLY A 401 28.79 21.06 -17.52
C GLY A 401 29.84 21.96 -18.13
N PHE A 402 29.59 23.28 -18.13
CA PHE A 402 30.55 24.29 -18.53
C PHE A 402 30.97 25.15 -17.34
N LYS A 403 32.26 25.13 -17.03
CA LYS A 403 32.91 25.85 -15.92
C LYS A 403 32.27 25.54 -14.54
N GLY A 404 31.55 24.40 -14.41
CA GLY A 404 30.78 24.08 -13.22
C GLY A 404 29.63 25.06 -12.90
N ARG A 405 29.31 25.97 -13.84
CA ARG A 405 28.29 27.03 -13.68
C ARG A 405 27.02 26.74 -14.47
N TYR A 406 27.17 26.35 -15.72
CA TYR A 406 26.07 26.04 -16.63
C TYR A 406 25.98 24.55 -16.78
N LEU A 407 24.84 24.00 -16.41
CA LEU A 407 24.61 22.57 -16.43
C LEU A 407 23.45 22.28 -17.37
N PHE A 408 23.64 21.31 -18.23
CA PHE A 408 22.66 20.82 -19.18
C PHE A 408 22.48 19.31 -18.99
N THR A 409 21.25 18.85 -18.99
CA THR A 409 20.90 17.44 -19.08
C THR A 409 19.84 17.26 -20.17
N GLY A 410 20.10 16.39 -21.13
CA GLY A 410 19.11 16.02 -22.14
C GLY A 410 18.99 14.50 -22.20
N SER A 411 17.78 13.96 -22.30
CA SER A 411 17.56 12.53 -22.48
C SER A 411 16.38 12.23 -23.39
N VAL A 412 16.46 11.08 -24.05
CA VAL A 412 15.34 10.47 -24.77
C VAL A 412 15.28 9.01 -24.35
N ARG A 413 14.13 8.57 -23.88
CA ARG A 413 13.83 7.17 -23.58
C ARG A 413 12.72 6.69 -24.52
N TYR A 414 12.86 5.49 -25.04
CA TYR A 414 11.92 4.84 -25.93
C TYR A 414 11.46 3.55 -25.30
N ASP A 415 10.21 3.52 -24.83
CA ASP A 415 9.61 2.41 -24.08
C ASP A 415 8.54 1.70 -24.91
N GLY A 416 8.54 0.37 -24.85
CA GLY A 416 7.52 -0.48 -25.48
C GLY A 416 6.91 -1.44 -24.48
N SER A 417 5.59 -1.43 -24.34
CA SER A 417 4.80 -2.28 -23.42
C SER A 417 3.94 -3.28 -24.16
N SER A 418 3.98 -4.54 -23.73
CA SER A 418 3.11 -5.59 -24.29
C SER A 418 1.64 -5.45 -23.89
N ARG A 419 1.32 -4.60 -22.90
CA ARG A 419 -0.04 -4.34 -22.43
C ARG A 419 -0.87 -3.54 -23.43
N LEU A 420 -0.20 -2.76 -24.30
CA LEU A 420 -0.83 -1.85 -25.23
C LEU A 420 -1.08 -2.49 -26.61
N ALA A 421 -1.95 -1.86 -27.39
CA ALA A 421 -2.38 -2.35 -28.68
C ALA A 421 -1.24 -2.46 -29.71
N GLU A 422 -1.41 -3.31 -30.67
CA GLU A 422 -0.48 -3.44 -31.80
C GLU A 422 -0.41 -2.12 -32.58
N GLY A 423 0.81 -1.68 -32.91
CA GLY A 423 1.05 -0.35 -33.48
C GLY A 423 1.18 0.78 -32.46
N HIS A 424 0.68 0.63 -31.23
CA HIS A 424 0.67 1.65 -30.17
C HIS A 424 1.58 1.32 -28.98
N LYS A 425 2.33 0.23 -29.04
CA LYS A 425 3.18 -0.25 -27.92
C LYS A 425 4.33 0.67 -27.59
N TRP A 426 4.90 1.38 -28.57
CA TRP A 426 6.15 2.11 -28.42
C TRP A 426 5.93 3.62 -28.44
N VAL A 427 6.58 4.31 -27.49
CA VAL A 427 6.52 5.77 -27.40
C VAL A 427 7.85 6.35 -26.91
N ALA A 428 8.18 7.58 -27.35
CA ALA A 428 9.36 8.32 -26.92
C ALA A 428 9.02 9.31 -25.80
N PHE A 429 9.91 9.36 -24.80
CA PHE A 429 9.84 10.23 -23.63
C PHE A 429 11.08 11.13 -23.58
N PRO A 430 11.08 12.29 -24.25
CA PRO A 430 12.15 13.27 -24.18
C PRO A 430 12.11 14.07 -22.88
N SER A 431 13.29 14.46 -22.37
CA SER A 431 13.42 15.41 -21.27
C SER A 431 14.64 16.30 -21.42
N VAL A 432 14.54 17.51 -20.88
CA VAL A 432 15.64 18.48 -20.82
C VAL A 432 15.62 19.21 -19.49
N ALA A 433 16.80 19.45 -18.92
CA ALA A 433 16.97 20.26 -17.73
C ALA A 433 18.19 21.17 -17.87
N LEU A 434 18.04 22.40 -17.41
CA LEU A 434 19.06 23.43 -17.36
C LEU A 434 19.24 23.89 -15.91
N ALA A 435 20.49 24.15 -15.52
CA ALA A 435 20.75 24.80 -14.26
C ALA A 435 21.91 25.80 -14.41
N TRP A 436 21.73 26.94 -13.74
CA TRP A 436 22.74 28.00 -13.68
C TRP A 436 23.11 28.29 -12.22
N ARG A 437 24.36 28.04 -11.88
CA ARG A 437 24.94 28.36 -10.57
C ARG A 437 25.38 29.82 -10.56
N VAL A 438 24.45 30.71 -10.29
CA VAL A 438 24.63 32.15 -10.31
C VAL A 438 25.69 32.58 -9.29
N SER A 439 25.74 31.94 -8.14
CA SER A 439 26.73 32.19 -7.07
C SER A 439 28.19 32.01 -7.53
N GLU A 440 28.42 31.21 -8.57
CA GLU A 440 29.77 30.99 -9.13
C GLU A 440 30.22 32.05 -10.13
N GLU A 441 29.36 33.01 -10.47
CA GLU A 441 29.70 34.09 -11.39
C GLU A 441 30.60 35.13 -10.75
N ALA A 442 31.47 35.75 -11.56
CA ALA A 442 32.45 36.69 -11.07
C ALA A 442 31.82 37.92 -10.38
N PHE A 443 30.64 38.36 -10.83
CA PHE A 443 29.91 39.48 -10.24
C PHE A 443 29.31 39.13 -8.88
N MET A 444 29.05 37.83 -8.60
CA MET A 444 28.51 37.37 -7.31
C MET A 444 29.58 37.09 -6.26
N LYS A 445 30.83 36.86 -6.64
CA LYS A 445 31.93 36.53 -5.70
C LYS A 445 32.35 37.69 -4.78
N LYS A 446 31.89 38.90 -5.05
CA LYS A 446 32.23 40.09 -4.24
C LYS A 446 31.33 40.31 -3.03
N GLN A 447 30.24 39.58 -2.95
CA GLN A 447 29.30 39.67 -1.84
C GLN A 447 29.46 38.46 -0.88
N ASN A 448 29.23 38.67 0.41
CA ASN A 448 29.51 37.68 1.47
C ASN A 448 28.23 37.11 2.12
N PHE A 449 27.06 37.64 1.80
CA PHE A 449 25.81 37.20 2.45
C PHE A 449 25.16 36.02 1.72
N LEU A 450 25.35 35.88 0.40
CA LEU A 450 24.79 34.82 -0.42
C LEU A 450 25.84 33.72 -0.66
N SER A 451 25.63 32.55 -0.08
CA SER A 451 26.56 31.41 -0.14
C SER A 451 26.27 30.50 -1.33
N ASN A 452 25.00 30.40 -1.73
CA ASN A 452 24.56 29.62 -2.87
C ASN A 452 23.38 30.30 -3.55
N LEU A 453 23.38 30.34 -4.87
CA LEU A 453 22.24 30.69 -5.69
C LEU A 453 22.30 29.87 -6.98
N LYS A 454 21.29 29.03 -7.19
CA LYS A 454 21.18 28.21 -8.39
C LYS A 454 19.76 28.28 -8.93
N LEU A 455 19.64 28.62 -10.20
CA LEU A 455 18.39 28.62 -10.94
C LEU A 455 18.27 27.30 -11.70
N ARG A 456 17.10 26.71 -11.73
CA ARG A 456 16.80 25.45 -12.43
C ARG A 456 15.55 25.62 -13.29
N ALA A 457 15.57 25.01 -14.48
CA ALA A 457 14.40 24.86 -15.32
C ALA A 457 14.44 23.48 -15.97
N GLY A 458 13.32 22.80 -15.99
CA GLY A 458 13.19 21.48 -16.58
C GLY A 458 11.87 21.31 -17.31
N TRP A 459 11.93 20.48 -18.33
CA TRP A 459 10.76 19.99 -19.04
C TRP A 459 10.96 18.52 -19.37
N GLY A 460 9.87 17.75 -19.32
CA GLY A 460 9.91 16.37 -19.75
C GLY A 460 8.53 15.81 -20.04
N LYS A 461 8.53 14.77 -20.84
CA LYS A 461 7.38 13.91 -21.10
C LYS A 461 7.62 12.57 -20.44
N THR A 462 6.63 12.05 -19.73
CA THR A 462 6.59 10.70 -19.18
C THR A 462 5.30 10.01 -19.63
N GLY A 463 5.17 8.71 -19.43
CA GLY A 463 3.95 8.00 -19.81
C GLY A 463 3.60 6.91 -18.81
N ASN A 464 2.35 6.47 -18.87
CA ASN A 464 1.82 5.38 -18.08
C ASN A 464 1.16 4.34 -19.00
N SER A 465 1.42 3.06 -18.77
CA SER A 465 0.79 1.92 -19.47
C SER A 465 0.19 0.91 -18.48
N SER A 466 -0.14 1.35 -17.26
CA SER A 466 -0.63 0.51 -16.17
C SER A 466 -2.10 0.15 -16.38
N ILE A 467 -2.34 -0.72 -17.36
CA ILE A 467 -3.60 -1.45 -17.56
C ILE A 467 -3.35 -2.93 -17.32
N ASP A 468 -4.40 -3.69 -17.08
CA ASP A 468 -4.26 -5.13 -16.96
C ASP A 468 -3.80 -5.75 -18.28
N PRO A 469 -2.97 -6.80 -18.23
CA PRO A 469 -2.58 -7.53 -19.44
C PRO A 469 -3.80 -8.02 -20.22
N TYR A 470 -3.70 -7.98 -21.56
CA TYR A 470 -4.71 -8.48 -22.51
C TYR A 470 -5.98 -7.63 -22.69
N MET A 471 -6.13 -6.51 -22.00
CA MET A 471 -7.30 -5.62 -22.14
C MET A 471 -7.51 -5.11 -23.57
N THR A 472 -6.46 -5.05 -24.38
CA THR A 472 -6.55 -4.65 -25.79
C THR A 472 -7.19 -5.70 -26.69
N ARG A 473 -7.27 -6.97 -26.25
CA ARG A 473 -7.74 -8.10 -27.04
C ARG A 473 -9.18 -8.51 -26.75
N GLY A 474 -9.79 -7.91 -25.73
CA GLY A 474 -11.07 -8.35 -25.23
C GLY A 474 -10.97 -9.62 -24.37
N GLY A 475 -12.07 -10.01 -23.77
CA GLY A 475 -12.13 -11.17 -22.90
C GLY A 475 -13.43 -11.93 -23.04
N LEU A 476 -13.37 -13.23 -22.73
CA LEU A 476 -14.52 -14.09 -22.56
C LEU A 476 -14.70 -14.38 -21.07
N GLY A 477 -15.91 -14.23 -20.58
CA GLY A 477 -16.33 -14.63 -19.24
C GLY A 477 -17.11 -15.94 -19.28
N LEU A 478 -17.03 -16.71 -18.19
CA LEU A 478 -17.93 -17.84 -17.99
C LEU A 478 -19.35 -17.32 -17.84
N SER A 479 -20.28 -17.95 -18.54
CA SER A 479 -21.72 -17.67 -18.49
C SER A 479 -22.45 -18.99 -18.36
N THR A 480 -23.30 -19.09 -17.34
CA THR A 480 -24.13 -20.26 -17.15
C THR A 480 -25.45 -20.10 -17.94
N TYR A 481 -25.84 -21.11 -18.66
CA TYR A 481 -27.16 -21.21 -19.27
C TYR A 481 -27.92 -22.41 -18.72
N VAL A 482 -29.17 -22.19 -18.39
CA VAL A 482 -30.03 -23.20 -17.77
C VAL A 482 -31.03 -23.71 -18.77
N TRP A 483 -31.01 -25.01 -19.05
CA TRP A 483 -31.94 -25.72 -19.93
C TRP A 483 -33.00 -26.46 -19.14
N ASP A 484 -34.05 -26.95 -19.82
CA ASP A 484 -35.08 -27.83 -19.26
C ASP A 484 -35.73 -27.27 -17.98
N ASN A 485 -36.15 -26.00 -18.00
CA ASN A 485 -36.82 -25.32 -16.88
C ASN A 485 -36.04 -25.38 -15.55
N GLY A 486 -34.72 -25.36 -15.61
CA GLY A 486 -33.89 -25.40 -14.43
C GLY A 486 -33.23 -26.74 -14.12
N ALA A 487 -33.53 -27.78 -14.91
CA ALA A 487 -33.03 -29.14 -14.64
C ALA A 487 -31.60 -29.39 -15.14
N SER A 488 -31.08 -28.58 -16.07
CA SER A 488 -29.73 -28.75 -16.64
C SER A 488 -29.00 -27.42 -16.75
N GLU A 489 -27.90 -27.28 -16.03
CA GLU A 489 -27.02 -26.13 -16.07
C GLU A 489 -25.81 -26.45 -16.98
N VAL A 490 -25.53 -25.59 -17.95
CA VAL A 490 -24.40 -25.74 -18.88
C VAL A 490 -23.54 -24.50 -18.82
N LEU A 491 -22.24 -24.70 -18.61
CA LEU A 491 -21.24 -23.64 -18.68
C LEU A 491 -20.94 -23.30 -20.14
N GLY A 492 -21.00 -22.02 -20.47
CA GLY A 492 -20.61 -21.44 -21.73
C GLY A 492 -19.68 -20.26 -21.57
N TYR A 493 -19.35 -19.61 -22.65
CA TYR A 493 -18.53 -18.39 -22.68
C TYR A 493 -19.29 -17.29 -23.40
N ALA A 494 -19.28 -16.10 -22.81
CA ALA A 494 -19.80 -14.88 -23.42
C ALA A 494 -18.70 -13.80 -23.44
N PRO A 495 -18.70 -12.89 -24.42
CA PRO A 495 -17.83 -11.71 -24.38
C PRO A 495 -18.06 -10.92 -23.09
N SER A 496 -16.97 -10.67 -22.33
CA SER A 496 -17.03 -9.97 -21.04
C SER A 496 -16.27 -8.65 -21.03
N ILE A 497 -15.27 -8.53 -21.89
CA ILE A 497 -14.44 -7.32 -22.03
C ILE A 497 -14.42 -6.94 -23.50
N MET A 498 -14.80 -5.69 -23.80
CA MET A 498 -14.72 -5.16 -25.15
C MET A 498 -13.28 -4.87 -25.54
N ALA A 499 -12.82 -5.42 -26.66
CA ALA A 499 -11.50 -5.14 -27.21
C ALA A 499 -11.38 -3.68 -27.63
N ASN A 500 -10.18 -3.09 -27.43
CA ASN A 500 -9.84 -1.79 -27.98
C ASN A 500 -8.44 -1.82 -28.61
N SER A 501 -8.40 -1.82 -29.94
CA SER A 501 -7.15 -1.87 -30.72
C SER A 501 -6.42 -0.53 -30.80
N GLU A 502 -7.01 0.55 -30.29
CA GLU A 502 -6.42 1.91 -30.30
C GLU A 502 -5.78 2.29 -28.97
N LEU A 503 -5.79 1.39 -27.96
CA LEU A 503 -5.24 1.68 -26.65
C LEU A 503 -3.74 1.99 -26.74
N THR A 504 -3.40 3.20 -26.32
CA THR A 504 -2.04 3.73 -26.29
C THR A 504 -1.65 4.22 -24.89
N TRP A 505 -0.49 4.82 -24.80
CA TRP A 505 0.07 5.39 -23.58
C TRP A 505 -0.73 6.60 -23.10
N GLU A 506 -1.04 6.64 -21.81
CA GLU A 506 -1.32 7.88 -21.10
C GLU A 506 -0.04 8.69 -21.03
N THR A 507 -0.06 10.01 -21.29
CA THR A 507 1.13 10.82 -21.34
C THR A 507 1.02 12.05 -20.45
N THR A 508 2.10 12.31 -19.70
CA THR A 508 2.23 13.48 -18.83
C THR A 508 3.36 14.36 -19.30
N LYS A 509 3.08 15.64 -19.54
CA LYS A 509 4.05 16.69 -19.82
C LYS A 509 4.20 17.56 -18.58
N GLN A 510 5.43 17.78 -18.16
CA GLN A 510 5.72 18.55 -16.95
C GLN A 510 6.75 19.63 -17.21
N TRP A 511 6.51 20.82 -16.67
CA TRP A 511 7.45 21.92 -16.53
C TRP A 511 7.77 22.12 -15.07
N ASN A 512 9.03 22.38 -14.77
CA ASN A 512 9.50 22.69 -13.42
C ASN A 512 10.47 23.87 -13.50
N VAL A 513 10.32 24.85 -12.59
CA VAL A 513 11.25 25.97 -12.40
C VAL A 513 11.56 26.07 -10.93
N GLY A 514 12.84 26.10 -10.57
CA GLY A 514 13.26 26.11 -9.18
C GLY A 514 14.42 27.05 -8.90
N VAL A 515 14.51 27.47 -7.66
CA VAL A 515 15.58 28.29 -7.10
C VAL A 515 16.11 27.60 -5.85
N ASP A 516 17.42 27.29 -5.83
CA ASP A 516 18.12 26.85 -4.64
C ASP A 516 18.93 28.04 -4.11
N PHE A 517 18.83 28.36 -2.83
CA PHE A 517 19.53 29.47 -2.23
C PHE A 517 20.17 29.10 -0.87
N GLY A 518 21.20 29.82 -0.52
CA GLY A 518 21.86 29.71 0.77
C GLY A 518 22.44 31.06 1.19
N PHE A 519 22.17 31.48 2.41
CA PHE A 519 22.62 32.73 2.98
C PHE A 519 23.50 32.48 4.22
N PHE A 520 24.42 33.43 4.49
CA PHE A 520 25.24 33.46 5.71
C PHE A 520 26.00 32.15 5.95
N ASN A 521 26.80 31.70 4.97
CA ASN A 521 27.50 30.41 4.97
C ASN A 521 26.53 29.22 5.15
N ASN A 522 25.41 29.26 4.42
CA ASN A 522 24.33 28.26 4.46
C ASN A 522 23.66 28.10 5.84
N ARG A 523 23.76 29.12 6.73
CA ARG A 523 22.97 29.10 7.96
C ARG A 523 21.46 29.18 7.71
N LEU A 524 21.06 29.84 6.65
CA LEU A 524 19.72 29.78 6.10
C LEU A 524 19.81 29.26 4.66
N SER A 525 19.24 28.15 4.37
CA SER A 525 19.20 27.57 3.02
C SER A 525 17.80 27.08 2.69
N GLY A 526 17.50 26.94 1.41
CA GLY A 526 16.19 26.45 1.01
C GLY A 526 16.07 26.29 -0.50
N THR A 527 14.91 25.77 -0.87
CA THR A 527 14.49 25.62 -2.26
C THR A 527 13.07 26.14 -2.44
N VAL A 528 12.80 26.72 -3.58
CA VAL A 528 11.45 27.05 -4.03
C VAL A 528 11.28 26.44 -5.41
N ASP A 529 10.28 25.59 -5.58
CA ASP A 529 9.94 24.92 -6.83
C ASP A 529 8.51 25.24 -7.25
N LEU A 530 8.34 25.58 -8.53
CA LEU A 530 7.07 25.76 -9.20
C LEU A 530 6.94 24.70 -10.27
N TYR A 531 5.80 24.02 -10.32
CA TYR A 531 5.55 23.02 -11.34
C TYR A 531 4.19 23.16 -12.01
N LEU A 532 4.15 22.73 -13.26
CA LEU A 532 2.94 22.60 -14.07
C LEU A 532 2.98 21.25 -14.77
N GLN A 533 1.97 20.42 -14.51
CA GLN A 533 1.81 19.10 -15.08
C GLN A 533 0.50 19.03 -15.86
N HIS A 534 0.55 18.45 -17.04
CA HIS A 534 -0.60 18.18 -17.89
C HIS A 534 -0.57 16.72 -18.32
N THR A 535 -1.59 15.96 -17.95
CA THR A 535 -1.75 14.55 -18.32
C THR A 535 -2.87 14.44 -19.32
N SER A 536 -2.60 13.81 -20.45
CA SER A 536 -3.55 13.56 -21.54
C SER A 536 -3.65 12.07 -21.84
N ASP A 537 -4.72 11.70 -22.55
CA ASP A 537 -4.97 10.33 -22.97
C ASP A 537 -5.12 9.38 -21.77
N LEU A 538 -5.82 9.82 -20.70
CA LEU A 538 -6.02 9.02 -19.49
C LEU A 538 -6.65 7.66 -19.84
N LEU A 539 -6.12 6.60 -19.24
CA LEU A 539 -6.59 5.23 -19.42
C LEU A 539 -7.79 4.99 -18.49
N LEU A 540 -9.00 5.28 -18.97
CA LEU A 540 -10.25 5.21 -18.21
C LEU A 540 -11.27 4.27 -18.84
N GLU A 541 -12.10 3.65 -18.02
CA GLU A 541 -13.28 2.92 -18.45
C GLU A 541 -14.39 3.91 -18.84
N ARG A 542 -14.75 3.89 -20.11
CA ARG A 542 -15.88 4.65 -20.63
C ARG A 542 -17.13 3.79 -20.66
N GLN A 543 -18.19 4.28 -20.03
CA GLN A 543 -19.51 3.63 -20.10
C GLN A 543 -20.05 3.70 -21.53
N ILE A 544 -20.62 2.61 -21.99
CA ILE A 544 -21.24 2.49 -23.31
C ILE A 544 -22.65 1.89 -23.17
N PRO A 545 -23.55 2.14 -24.13
CA PRO A 545 -24.88 1.57 -24.07
C PRO A 545 -24.81 0.02 -24.06
N VAL A 546 -25.48 -0.60 -23.08
CA VAL A 546 -25.48 -2.06 -22.88
C VAL A 546 -26.05 -2.86 -24.08
N VAL A 547 -26.77 -2.20 -24.97
CA VAL A 547 -27.23 -2.79 -26.25
C VAL A 547 -26.07 -3.23 -27.15
N SER A 548 -24.85 -2.70 -26.91
CA SER A 548 -23.62 -3.16 -27.58
C SER A 548 -23.13 -4.53 -27.08
N GLY A 549 -23.73 -5.08 -26.04
CA GLY A 549 -23.31 -6.31 -25.38
C GLY A 549 -22.26 -6.08 -24.26
N PHE A 550 -21.84 -4.85 -24.02
CA PHE A 550 -20.85 -4.48 -23.02
C PHE A 550 -21.33 -3.28 -22.20
N GLY A 551 -20.94 -3.19 -20.93
CA GLY A 551 -21.25 -2.05 -20.08
C GLY A 551 -20.23 -0.91 -20.20
N SER A 552 -18.96 -1.25 -20.47
CA SER A 552 -17.85 -0.29 -20.59
C SER A 552 -16.80 -0.74 -21.60
N VAL A 553 -15.95 0.20 -22.01
CA VAL A 553 -14.75 -0.05 -22.81
C VAL A 553 -13.60 0.80 -22.25
N LEU A 554 -12.43 0.20 -22.08
CA LEU A 554 -11.22 0.92 -21.72
C LEU A 554 -10.74 1.77 -22.91
N SER A 555 -10.53 3.06 -22.70
CA SER A 555 -10.18 4.01 -23.77
C SER A 555 -9.20 5.07 -23.25
N ASN A 556 -8.43 5.66 -24.15
CA ASN A 556 -7.64 6.84 -23.86
C ASN A 556 -8.52 8.08 -23.95
N VAL A 557 -9.01 8.58 -22.81
CA VAL A 557 -9.96 9.70 -22.74
C VAL A 557 -9.67 10.60 -21.57
N GLY A 558 -9.90 11.89 -21.76
CA GLY A 558 -9.77 12.86 -20.69
C GLY A 558 -8.36 13.41 -20.49
N GLU A 559 -8.34 14.56 -19.85
CA GLU A 559 -7.13 15.33 -19.55
C GLU A 559 -7.22 15.94 -18.16
N THR A 560 -6.10 15.95 -17.44
CA THR A 560 -5.98 16.60 -16.13
C THR A 560 -4.80 17.56 -16.12
N LYS A 561 -4.89 18.55 -15.26
CA LYS A 561 -3.84 19.53 -15.03
C LYS A 561 -3.58 19.66 -13.55
N ASN A 562 -2.31 19.65 -13.16
CA ASN A 562 -1.88 19.91 -11.80
C ASN A 562 -0.80 20.99 -11.81
N LYS A 563 -0.92 21.98 -10.90
CA LYS A 563 0.08 23.03 -10.70
C LYS A 563 0.28 23.27 -9.22
N GLY A 564 1.51 23.54 -8.83
CA GLY A 564 1.79 23.76 -7.43
C GLY A 564 3.11 24.49 -7.17
N ILE A 565 3.27 24.79 -5.89
CA ILE A 565 4.47 25.40 -5.31
C ILE A 565 4.93 24.54 -4.14
N GLU A 566 6.22 24.37 -4.04
CA GLU A 566 6.88 23.71 -2.93
C GLU A 566 8.01 24.58 -2.41
N ILE A 567 8.09 24.71 -1.10
CA ILE A 567 9.10 25.51 -0.40
C ILE A 567 9.71 24.64 0.69
N SER A 568 11.03 24.55 0.71
CA SER A 568 11.80 23.93 1.79
C SER A 568 12.79 24.94 2.32
N LEU A 569 12.79 25.15 3.63
CA LEU A 569 13.68 26.06 4.36
C LEU A 569 14.39 25.30 5.47
N SER A 570 15.68 25.44 5.56
CA SER A 570 16.51 24.90 6.65
C SER A 570 17.30 26.04 7.29
N SER A 571 17.20 26.18 8.60
CA SER A 571 17.87 27.22 9.37
C SER A 571 18.71 26.63 10.50
N LEU A 572 20.00 26.95 10.51
CA LEU A 572 20.91 26.67 11.62
C LEU A 572 20.86 27.86 12.60
N ASN A 573 19.93 27.77 13.57
CA ASN A 573 19.65 28.87 14.49
C ASN A 573 20.80 29.09 15.49
N ILE A 574 21.26 28.01 16.12
CA ILE A 574 22.37 28.02 17.09
C ILE A 574 23.34 26.90 16.69
N ASN A 575 24.63 27.25 16.70
CA ASN A 575 25.71 26.29 16.47
C ASN A 575 26.87 26.60 17.40
N THR A 576 26.94 25.91 18.52
CA THR A 576 28.03 25.99 19.50
C THR A 576 28.71 24.62 19.63
N LYS A 577 29.81 24.53 20.38
CA LYS A 577 30.50 23.24 20.59
C LYS A 577 29.63 22.22 21.35
N SER A 578 28.69 22.68 22.17
CA SER A 578 27.87 21.84 23.06
C SER A 578 26.39 21.80 22.70
N PHE A 579 25.94 22.71 21.82
CA PHE A 579 24.53 22.80 21.47
C PHE A 579 24.34 23.23 20.02
N GLN A 580 23.55 22.47 19.28
CA GLN A 580 23.17 22.79 17.93
C GLN A 580 21.63 22.77 17.83
N TRP A 581 21.07 23.82 17.24
CA TRP A 581 19.65 23.89 16.94
C TRP A 581 19.44 24.22 15.48
N THR A 582 18.79 23.29 14.76
CA THR A 582 18.34 23.43 13.37
C THR A 582 16.81 23.42 13.33
N THR A 583 16.24 24.16 12.37
CA THR A 583 14.80 24.18 12.10
C THR A 583 14.59 23.96 10.62
N ASP A 584 13.82 22.95 10.27
CA ASP A 584 13.40 22.65 8.90
C ASP A 584 11.90 22.90 8.75
N VAL A 585 11.54 23.69 7.74
CA VAL A 585 10.14 24.03 7.44
C VAL A 585 9.86 23.65 6.00
N MET A 586 8.78 22.93 5.77
CA MET A 586 8.32 22.54 4.45
C MET A 586 6.89 23.05 4.25
N PHE A 587 6.64 23.64 3.09
CA PHE A 587 5.32 24.08 2.66
C PHE A 587 5.07 23.59 1.24
N TYR A 588 3.89 23.07 1.00
CA TYR A 588 3.45 22.74 -0.35
C TYR A 588 1.98 23.15 -0.55
N ALA A 589 1.66 23.57 -1.76
CA ALA A 589 0.28 23.81 -2.18
C ALA A 589 0.14 23.38 -3.65
N ASN A 590 -0.91 22.65 -3.95
CA ASN A 590 -1.23 22.24 -5.31
C ASN A 590 -2.71 22.51 -5.64
N LYS A 591 -2.96 22.67 -6.93
CA LYS A 591 -4.30 22.75 -7.50
C LYS A 591 -4.39 21.80 -8.68
N GLU A 592 -5.28 20.86 -8.56
CA GLU A 592 -5.63 19.91 -9.60
C GLU A 592 -6.96 20.26 -10.25
N SER A 593 -7.08 20.03 -11.55
CA SER A 593 -8.29 20.25 -12.33
C SER A 593 -8.44 19.20 -13.42
N ILE A 594 -9.66 18.80 -13.70
CA ILE A 594 -10.05 18.07 -14.89
C ILE A 594 -10.21 19.10 -16.01
N GLU A 595 -9.44 18.96 -17.10
CA GLU A 595 -9.52 19.89 -18.25
C GLU A 595 -10.53 19.39 -19.28
N SER A 596 -10.61 18.09 -19.49
CA SER A 596 -11.63 17.47 -20.35
C SER A 596 -11.87 16.01 -20.00
N LEU A 597 -13.08 15.53 -20.25
CA LEU A 597 -13.48 14.14 -20.24
C LEU A 597 -13.91 13.72 -21.66
N TYR A 598 -14.60 12.59 -21.76
CA TYR A 598 -15.11 12.11 -23.04
C TYR A 598 -15.97 13.18 -23.76
N ASN A 599 -15.73 13.37 -25.05
CA ASN A 599 -16.37 14.41 -25.88
C ASN A 599 -16.06 15.86 -25.51
N GLY A 600 -14.92 16.14 -24.85
CA GLY A 600 -14.51 17.49 -24.49
C GLY A 600 -15.32 18.14 -23.38
N LYS A 601 -16.18 17.39 -22.71
CA LYS A 601 -16.94 17.87 -21.54
C LYS A 601 -16.05 17.80 -20.30
N VAL A 602 -16.19 18.80 -19.43
CA VAL A 602 -15.47 18.86 -18.14
C VAL A 602 -16.25 18.12 -17.04
N ASP A 603 -17.52 17.86 -17.27
CA ASP A 603 -18.43 17.28 -16.30
C ASP A 603 -19.27 16.19 -16.97
N ASP A 604 -18.83 14.94 -16.80
CA ASP A 604 -19.60 13.75 -17.22
C ASP A 604 -20.17 12.99 -16.01
N ILE A 605 -20.01 13.56 -14.80
CA ILE A 605 -20.70 13.09 -13.60
C ILE A 605 -22.13 13.62 -13.68
N GLY A 606 -22.82 13.02 -14.64
CA GLY A 606 -24.27 12.99 -14.68
C GLY A 606 -25.01 14.21 -14.21
N ASN A 607 -25.27 15.10 -15.10
CA ASN A 607 -26.58 15.72 -15.09
C ASN A 607 -27.62 14.56 -15.18
N LYS A 608 -27.99 14.05 -14.02
CA LYS A 608 -29.23 13.35 -13.78
C LYS A 608 -30.17 14.28 -13.07
#